data_aa4bfa63800635dc71d9669ff57a89a9
#
_entry.id   aa4bfa63800635dc71d9669ff57a89a9
#
_cell.length_a   1.000
_cell.length_b   1.000
_cell.length_c   1.000
_cell.angle_alpha   90.00
_cell.angle_beta   90.00
_cell.angle_gamma   90.00
#
_symmetry.space_group_name_H-M   'P 1'
#
loop_
_entity.id
_entity.type
_entity.pdbx_description
1 polymer ?
#
loop_
_entity_poly.entity_id
_entity_poly.type
_entity_poly.pdbx_seq_one_letter_code
_entity_poly.pdbx_strand_id
1 'polypeptide(L)'
;MHVGIVAQRDNPRAAALADEIRRNVDASVSLDVATAESLDRPGESVEDLAACDLVVSIGGDGTFLFTAREVTPTPVMGVNLGEVGFLNVVSPEDAVEEVQREIERHRAGDTDYQELPQVRAEGDGWQLPAAVNEVSILGPQRGRNNGVGTEIRVAGDLYSGGRADGVLVSTPTGSTAYNLSEGGPLVTPDVPAFVVTEMCAEGGMPSLSVPTDSELTIRVEEADHAFVVADGRTKEKVEPPTNVRIRRAENRVRIAGPPLDFFAALGKLE
;
A
#
# COMPACT_ATOMS: atom_id res chain seq x y z
N MET A 1 -17.83 11.54 16.45
CA MET A 1 -16.77 10.86 15.69
C MET A 1 -16.81 9.37 16.03
N HIS A 2 -16.64 8.53 15.05
CA HIS A 2 -16.55 7.07 15.20
C HIS A 2 -15.16 6.62 14.73
N VAL A 3 -14.43 5.89 15.58
CA VAL A 3 -13.06 5.43 15.32
C VAL A 3 -13.05 3.91 15.20
N GLY A 4 -12.52 3.40 14.09
CA GLY A 4 -12.21 1.99 13.90
C GLY A 4 -10.80 1.67 14.41
N ILE A 5 -10.55 0.49 14.95
CA ILE A 5 -9.20 0.03 15.32
C ILE A 5 -8.95 -1.34 14.73
N VAL A 6 -7.82 -1.46 14.02
CA VAL A 6 -7.29 -2.70 13.44
C VAL A 6 -5.92 -2.96 14.06
N ALA A 7 -5.79 -3.99 14.89
CA ALA A 7 -4.53 -4.34 15.52
C ALA A 7 -3.89 -5.55 14.82
N GLN A 8 -2.56 -5.59 14.84
CA GLN A 8 -1.79 -6.71 14.31
C GLN A 8 -2.25 -8.03 14.95
N ARG A 9 -2.68 -8.97 14.11
CA ARG A 9 -3.16 -10.28 14.56
C ARG A 9 -2.08 -11.02 15.36
N ASP A 10 -2.51 -11.78 16.35
CA ASP A 10 -1.67 -12.61 17.22
C ASP A 10 -0.58 -11.81 17.97
N ASN A 11 -0.80 -10.51 18.16
CA ASN A 11 0.10 -9.63 18.91
C ASN A 11 -0.60 -9.06 20.16
N PRO A 12 -0.34 -9.60 21.37
CA PRO A 12 -0.95 -9.14 22.60
C PRO A 12 -0.65 -7.67 22.94
N ARG A 13 0.50 -7.13 22.50
CA ARG A 13 0.83 -5.70 22.70
C ARG A 13 -0.07 -4.80 21.85
N ALA A 14 -0.34 -5.22 20.60
CA ALA A 14 -1.25 -4.52 19.72
C ALA A 14 -2.68 -4.48 20.29
N ALA A 15 -3.17 -5.64 20.76
CA ALA A 15 -4.49 -5.75 21.37
C ALA A 15 -4.60 -4.91 22.66
N ALA A 16 -3.57 -4.94 23.52
CA ALA A 16 -3.54 -4.14 24.75
C ALA A 16 -3.59 -2.63 24.44
N LEU A 17 -2.83 -2.15 23.46
CA LEU A 17 -2.84 -0.75 23.04
C LEU A 17 -4.19 -0.36 22.42
N ALA A 18 -4.82 -1.25 21.63
CA ALA A 18 -6.16 -1.04 21.09
C ALA A 18 -7.20 -0.83 22.22
N ASP A 19 -7.15 -1.64 23.29
CA ASP A 19 -8.02 -1.49 24.44
C ASP A 19 -7.71 -0.22 25.27
N GLU A 20 -6.45 0.19 25.34
CA GLU A 20 -6.04 1.44 25.98
C GLU A 20 -6.59 2.65 25.22
N ILE A 21 -6.41 2.72 23.89
CA ILE A 21 -6.99 3.77 23.06
C ILE A 21 -8.51 3.81 23.25
N ARG A 22 -9.19 2.67 23.09
CA ARG A 22 -10.64 2.56 23.21
C ARG A 22 -11.18 3.10 24.54
N ARG A 23 -10.44 2.93 25.66
CA ARG A 23 -10.88 3.37 27.00
C ARG A 23 -10.64 4.85 27.25
N ASN A 24 -9.67 5.45 26.58
CA ASN A 24 -9.15 6.77 26.94
C ASN A 24 -9.50 7.87 25.92
N VAL A 25 -10.07 7.52 24.76
CA VAL A 25 -10.49 8.51 23.76
C VAL A 25 -11.96 8.88 23.92
N ASP A 26 -12.30 10.14 23.62
CA ASP A 26 -13.67 10.64 23.66
C ASP A 26 -14.38 10.45 22.31
N ALA A 27 -14.60 9.19 21.92
CA ALA A 27 -15.30 8.79 20.71
C ALA A 27 -15.95 7.41 20.86
N SER A 28 -16.89 7.08 19.97
CA SER A 28 -17.31 5.69 19.80
C SER A 28 -16.22 4.91 19.09
N VAL A 29 -15.94 3.67 19.53
CA VAL A 29 -14.87 2.84 18.97
C VAL A 29 -15.41 1.48 18.57
N SER A 30 -15.18 1.10 17.31
CA SER A 30 -15.33 -0.26 16.77
C SER A 30 -13.97 -0.93 16.62
N LEU A 31 -13.93 -2.24 16.86
CA LEU A 31 -12.74 -3.08 16.70
C LEU A 31 -12.91 -4.02 15.50
N ASP A 32 -11.87 -4.32 14.77
CA ASP A 32 -11.92 -5.42 13.82
C ASP A 32 -12.08 -6.78 14.52
N VAL A 33 -12.57 -7.79 13.81
CA VAL A 33 -12.87 -9.12 14.39
C VAL A 33 -11.67 -9.69 15.13
N ALA A 34 -10.47 -9.67 14.57
CA ALA A 34 -9.28 -10.27 15.18
C ALA A 34 -8.85 -9.55 16.46
N THR A 35 -8.92 -8.22 16.46
CA THR A 35 -8.65 -7.39 17.65
C THR A 35 -9.70 -7.64 18.74
N ALA A 36 -10.95 -7.68 18.35
CA ALA A 36 -12.10 -7.89 19.25
C ALA A 36 -12.06 -9.28 19.92
N GLU A 37 -11.76 -10.33 19.15
CA GLU A 37 -11.57 -11.69 19.67
C GLU A 37 -10.47 -11.75 20.75
N SER A 38 -9.35 -11.05 20.50
CA SER A 38 -8.24 -10.98 21.47
C SER A 38 -8.61 -10.29 22.78
N LEU A 39 -9.70 -9.49 22.77
CA LEU A 39 -10.18 -8.71 23.91
C LEU A 39 -11.51 -9.23 24.50
N ASP A 40 -12.00 -10.36 24.02
CA ASP A 40 -13.32 -10.93 24.37
C ASP A 40 -14.46 -9.91 24.19
N ARG A 41 -14.55 -9.32 22.97
CA ARG A 41 -15.51 -8.27 22.60
C ARG A 41 -16.13 -8.54 21.22
N PRO A 42 -17.28 -7.89 20.92
CA PRO A 42 -17.81 -7.89 19.55
C PRO A 42 -16.89 -7.11 18.61
N GLY A 43 -16.73 -7.61 17.39
CA GLY A 43 -15.93 -6.98 16.32
C GLY A 43 -16.70 -6.90 15.02
N GLU A 44 -16.21 -6.04 14.14
CA GLU A 44 -16.72 -5.81 12.78
C GLU A 44 -15.70 -6.26 11.75
N SER A 45 -16.10 -6.48 10.50
CA SER A 45 -15.11 -6.71 9.44
C SER A 45 -14.31 -5.44 9.20
N VAL A 46 -13.07 -5.57 8.71
CA VAL A 46 -12.25 -4.38 8.41
C VAL A 46 -12.92 -3.53 7.33
N GLU A 47 -13.61 -4.15 6.37
CA GLU A 47 -14.39 -3.46 5.33
C GLU A 47 -15.51 -2.59 5.94
N ASP A 48 -16.20 -3.06 6.99
CA ASP A 48 -17.27 -2.31 7.67
C ASP A 48 -16.70 -1.08 8.40
N LEU A 49 -15.44 -1.12 8.84
CA LEU A 49 -14.76 0.03 9.43
C LEU A 49 -14.54 1.19 8.43
N ALA A 50 -14.72 0.98 7.14
CA ALA A 50 -14.75 2.06 6.16
C ALA A 50 -15.88 3.10 6.43
N ALA A 51 -16.90 2.73 7.22
CA ALA A 51 -17.95 3.64 7.66
C ALA A 51 -17.54 4.54 8.85
N CYS A 52 -16.36 4.32 9.45
CA CYS A 52 -15.81 5.16 10.51
C CYS A 52 -15.30 6.51 9.96
N ASP A 53 -15.13 7.48 10.85
CA ASP A 53 -14.52 8.78 10.51
C ASP A 53 -12.98 8.71 10.47
N LEU A 54 -12.39 7.75 11.19
CA LEU A 54 -10.96 7.48 11.28
C LEU A 54 -10.76 5.98 11.56
N VAL A 55 -9.73 5.38 10.98
CA VAL A 55 -9.28 4.04 11.35
C VAL A 55 -7.85 4.07 11.87
N VAL A 56 -7.60 3.50 13.04
CA VAL A 56 -6.28 3.37 13.65
C VAL A 56 -5.74 1.97 13.35
N SER A 57 -4.61 1.91 12.65
CA SER A 57 -3.89 0.67 12.35
C SER A 57 -2.73 0.51 13.32
N ILE A 58 -2.73 -0.54 14.15
CA ILE A 58 -1.70 -0.78 15.17
C ILE A 58 -0.84 -1.97 14.76
N GLY A 59 0.41 -1.72 14.36
CA GLY A 59 1.33 -2.77 13.90
C GLY A 59 2.47 -2.21 13.06
N GLY A 60 2.98 -3.00 12.12
CA GLY A 60 3.93 -2.56 11.11
C GLY A 60 3.24 -2.14 9.80
N ASP A 61 4.04 -1.74 8.80
CA ASP A 61 3.54 -1.28 7.49
C ASP A 61 2.63 -2.31 6.80
N GLY A 62 2.86 -3.61 7.00
CA GLY A 62 1.99 -4.66 6.49
C GLY A 62 0.55 -4.62 7.06
N THR A 63 0.38 -4.24 8.34
CA THR A 63 -0.94 -4.03 8.95
C THR A 63 -1.59 -2.77 8.41
N PHE A 64 -0.80 -1.70 8.27
CA PHE A 64 -1.27 -0.45 7.68
C PHE A 64 -1.79 -0.66 6.25
N LEU A 65 -0.99 -1.29 5.38
CA LEU A 65 -1.37 -1.57 3.99
C LEU A 65 -2.65 -2.43 3.90
N PHE A 66 -2.77 -3.43 4.77
CA PHE A 66 -3.98 -4.24 4.87
C PHE A 66 -5.19 -3.37 5.22
N THR A 67 -5.09 -2.56 6.28
CA THR A 67 -6.15 -1.66 6.73
C THR A 67 -6.51 -0.65 5.65
N ALA A 68 -5.54 0.08 5.12
CA ALA A 68 -5.76 1.14 4.13
C ALA A 68 -6.45 0.64 2.87
N ARG A 69 -6.12 -0.57 2.41
CA ARG A 69 -6.75 -1.17 1.22
C ARG A 69 -8.25 -1.40 1.43
N GLU A 70 -8.65 -1.86 2.62
CA GLU A 70 -10.05 -2.20 2.90
C GLU A 70 -10.91 -0.97 3.22
N VAL A 71 -10.31 0.08 3.84
CA VAL A 71 -11.09 1.23 4.33
C VAL A 71 -10.99 2.49 3.49
N THR A 72 -10.08 2.54 2.48
CA THR A 72 -9.95 3.75 1.63
C THR A 72 -11.30 4.12 0.97
N PRO A 73 -11.76 5.39 1.03
CA PRO A 73 -10.99 6.62 1.33
C PRO A 73 -11.03 7.11 2.79
N THR A 74 -11.46 6.30 3.74
CA THR A 74 -11.46 6.68 5.16
C THR A 74 -10.03 6.91 5.63
N PRO A 75 -9.76 8.00 6.39
CA PRO A 75 -8.41 8.28 6.89
C PRO A 75 -7.88 7.19 7.80
N VAL A 76 -6.60 6.86 7.66
CA VAL A 76 -5.91 5.86 8.48
C VAL A 76 -4.76 6.49 9.24
N MET A 77 -4.70 6.24 10.56
CA MET A 77 -3.56 6.60 11.42
C MET A 77 -2.74 5.34 11.68
N GLY A 78 -1.46 5.38 11.37
CA GLY A 78 -0.54 4.27 11.61
C GLY A 78 0.18 4.39 12.95
N VAL A 79 -0.03 3.43 13.84
CA VAL A 79 0.69 3.29 15.12
C VAL A 79 1.64 2.11 15.03
N ASN A 80 2.92 2.37 15.27
CA ASN A 80 3.93 1.36 15.20
C ASN A 80 4.13 0.63 16.55
N LEU A 81 4.55 -0.63 16.54
CA LEU A 81 4.82 -1.42 17.76
C LEU A 81 6.28 -1.81 17.95
N GLY A 82 7.13 -1.36 17.05
CA GLY A 82 8.53 -1.71 17.05
C GLY A 82 9.36 -0.62 16.38
N GLU A 83 10.17 -1.01 15.41
CA GLU A 83 10.88 -0.04 14.59
C GLU A 83 9.88 0.74 13.73
N VAL A 84 10.04 2.06 13.70
CA VAL A 84 9.17 2.95 12.89
C VAL A 84 9.27 2.55 11.43
N GLY A 85 8.13 2.20 10.82
CA GLY A 85 8.01 1.98 9.39
C GLY A 85 7.93 3.28 8.60
N PHE A 86 7.70 3.17 7.29
CA PHE A 86 7.49 4.32 6.42
C PHE A 86 6.07 4.90 6.53
N LEU A 87 5.09 4.10 7.00
CA LEU A 87 3.67 4.46 7.07
C LEU A 87 3.15 4.59 8.50
N ASN A 88 3.79 3.96 9.48
CA ASN A 88 3.40 4.01 10.88
C ASN A 88 4.35 4.92 11.66
N VAL A 89 3.94 6.18 11.82
CA VAL A 89 4.78 7.23 12.43
C VAL A 89 4.45 7.52 13.88
N VAL A 90 3.28 7.10 14.37
CA VAL A 90 2.87 7.31 15.75
C VAL A 90 3.50 6.25 16.65
N SER A 91 4.15 6.67 17.73
CA SER A 91 4.68 5.75 18.74
C SER A 91 3.56 5.14 19.58
N PRO A 92 3.75 3.97 20.20
CA PRO A 92 2.75 3.39 21.11
C PRO A 92 2.44 4.32 22.30
N GLU A 93 3.46 5.03 22.79
CA GLU A 93 3.38 5.93 23.93
C GLU A 93 2.53 7.16 23.62
N ASP A 94 2.55 7.64 22.37
CA ASP A 94 1.83 8.82 21.93
C ASP A 94 0.45 8.49 21.33
N ALA A 95 0.14 7.21 21.14
CA ALA A 95 -1.02 6.76 20.36
C ALA A 95 -2.35 7.32 20.89
N VAL A 96 -2.58 7.28 22.21
CA VAL A 96 -3.83 7.80 22.82
C VAL A 96 -3.95 9.31 22.60
N GLU A 97 -2.86 10.05 22.80
CA GLU A 97 -2.85 11.51 22.64
C GLU A 97 -3.06 11.91 21.17
N GLU A 98 -2.40 11.24 20.22
CA GLU A 98 -2.55 11.54 18.80
C GLU A 98 -3.96 11.20 18.27
N VAL A 99 -4.54 10.08 18.70
CA VAL A 99 -5.93 9.76 18.35
C VAL A 99 -6.89 10.78 18.94
N GLN A 100 -6.70 11.19 20.20
CA GLN A 100 -7.54 12.21 20.84
C GLN A 100 -7.40 13.57 20.13
N ARG A 101 -6.20 13.94 19.71
CA ARG A 101 -5.92 15.17 18.94
C ARG A 101 -6.65 15.14 17.59
N GLU A 102 -6.65 14.02 16.92
CA GLU A 102 -7.35 13.88 15.63
C GLU A 102 -8.88 13.94 15.79
N ILE A 103 -9.40 13.40 16.91
CA ILE A 103 -10.83 13.53 17.27
C ILE A 103 -11.20 15.02 17.47
N GLU A 104 -10.35 15.78 18.13
CA GLU A 104 -10.57 17.22 18.37
C GLU A 104 -10.50 18.02 17.07
N ARG A 105 -9.52 17.73 16.21
CA ARG A 105 -9.41 18.35 14.87
C ARG A 105 -10.65 18.07 14.02
N HIS A 106 -11.11 16.82 14.00
CA HIS A 106 -12.31 16.44 13.27
C HIS A 106 -13.55 17.20 13.78
N ARG A 107 -13.72 17.34 15.10
CA ARG A 107 -14.83 18.10 15.70
C ARG A 107 -14.76 19.60 15.38
N ALA A 108 -13.56 20.13 15.25
CA ALA A 108 -13.34 21.52 14.89
C ALA A 108 -13.52 21.77 13.37
N GLY A 109 -13.62 20.73 12.55
CA GLY A 109 -13.62 20.82 11.08
C GLY A 109 -12.26 21.23 10.51
N ASP A 110 -11.18 20.99 11.25
CA ASP A 110 -9.78 21.32 10.90
C ASP A 110 -8.98 20.04 10.64
N THR A 111 -9.46 19.22 9.73
CA THR A 111 -8.78 17.99 9.32
C THR A 111 -7.92 18.27 8.09
N ASP A 112 -6.64 17.92 8.18
CA ASP A 112 -5.69 17.96 7.08
C ASP A 112 -4.98 16.60 7.00
N TYR A 113 -5.19 15.88 5.90
CA TYR A 113 -4.66 14.54 5.71
C TYR A 113 -3.62 14.55 4.59
N GLN A 114 -2.48 13.91 4.84
CA GLN A 114 -1.55 13.63 3.77
C GLN A 114 -2.17 12.57 2.84
N GLU A 115 -2.20 12.86 1.54
CA GLU A 115 -2.78 11.96 0.55
C GLU A 115 -1.69 11.23 -0.24
N LEU A 116 -1.74 9.89 -0.24
CA LEU A 116 -0.83 9.04 -1.01
C LEU A 116 -1.53 8.49 -2.25
N PRO A 117 -0.91 8.58 -3.44
CA PRO A 117 -1.45 7.99 -4.64
C PRO A 117 -1.45 6.45 -4.55
N GLN A 118 -2.45 5.83 -5.17
CA GLN A 118 -2.50 4.39 -5.36
C GLN A 118 -2.39 4.04 -6.84
N VAL A 119 -1.80 2.90 -7.13
CA VAL A 119 -1.70 2.32 -8.49
C VAL A 119 -2.68 1.17 -8.64
N ARG A 120 -3.32 1.04 -9.80
CA ARG A 120 -4.28 -0.02 -10.10
C ARG A 120 -3.94 -0.72 -11.39
N ALA A 121 -4.06 -2.05 -11.38
CA ALA A 121 -3.96 -2.88 -12.57
C ALA A 121 -5.31 -3.42 -12.98
N GLU A 122 -5.55 -3.46 -14.30
CA GLU A 122 -6.74 -4.06 -14.90
C GLU A 122 -6.40 -4.74 -16.23
N GLY A 123 -7.22 -5.70 -16.59
CA GLY A 123 -7.15 -6.38 -17.88
C GLY A 123 -8.54 -6.67 -18.41
N ASP A 124 -8.63 -7.59 -19.38
CA ASP A 124 -9.91 -7.95 -19.98
C ASP A 124 -10.74 -8.78 -18.99
N GLY A 125 -11.83 -8.18 -18.49
CA GLY A 125 -12.78 -8.82 -17.57
C GLY A 125 -12.32 -8.89 -16.11
N TRP A 126 -11.19 -8.28 -15.71
CA TRP A 126 -10.72 -8.26 -14.32
C TRP A 126 -10.08 -6.92 -13.93
N GLN A 127 -10.10 -6.64 -12.65
CA GLN A 127 -9.44 -5.50 -12.02
C GLN A 127 -8.97 -5.90 -10.62
N LEU A 128 -7.74 -5.55 -10.27
CA LEU A 128 -7.24 -5.72 -8.90
C LEU A 128 -7.65 -4.54 -8.00
N PRO A 129 -7.72 -4.75 -6.67
CA PRO A 129 -7.74 -3.66 -5.71
C PRO A 129 -6.56 -2.72 -5.95
N ALA A 130 -6.75 -1.44 -5.61
CA ALA A 130 -5.67 -0.47 -5.72
C ALA A 130 -4.54 -0.79 -4.74
N ALA A 131 -3.30 -0.73 -5.23
CA ALA A 131 -2.10 -0.93 -4.45
C ALA A 131 -1.56 0.40 -3.91
N VAL A 132 -1.09 0.40 -2.68
CA VAL A 132 -0.43 1.56 -2.05
C VAL A 132 1.04 1.59 -2.45
N ASN A 133 1.70 0.42 -2.47
CA ASN A 133 3.10 0.32 -2.84
C ASN A 133 3.31 0.08 -4.33
N GLU A 134 2.90 -1.08 -4.83
CA GLU A 134 3.18 -1.44 -6.21
C GLU A 134 2.19 -2.47 -6.79
N VAL A 135 2.15 -2.48 -8.11
CA VAL A 135 1.68 -3.61 -8.91
C VAL A 135 2.91 -4.31 -9.50
N SER A 136 2.99 -5.61 -9.36
CA SER A 136 4.00 -6.43 -10.03
C SER A 136 3.35 -7.39 -11.05
N ILE A 137 4.02 -7.57 -12.18
CA ILE A 137 3.71 -8.61 -13.17
C ILE A 137 4.86 -9.60 -13.14
N LEU A 138 4.57 -10.84 -12.77
CA LEU A 138 5.57 -11.86 -12.49
C LEU A 138 5.38 -13.06 -13.42
N GLY A 139 6.49 -13.55 -13.97
CA GLY A 139 6.49 -14.83 -14.67
C GLY A 139 6.19 -16.02 -13.73
N PRO A 140 5.93 -17.22 -14.29
CA PRO A 140 5.62 -18.40 -13.50
C PRO A 140 6.77 -18.85 -12.61
N GLN A 141 7.99 -18.57 -13.01
CA GLN A 141 9.23 -18.85 -12.29
C GLN A 141 10.25 -17.73 -12.53
N ARG A 142 11.18 -17.55 -11.60
CA ARG A 142 12.29 -16.63 -11.71
C ARG A 142 13.54 -17.33 -12.24
N GLY A 143 14.47 -16.55 -12.77
CA GLY A 143 15.79 -16.98 -13.15
C GLY A 143 15.95 -17.26 -14.64
N ARG A 144 17.19 -17.54 -15.04
CA ARG A 144 17.60 -17.65 -16.44
C ARG A 144 16.77 -18.69 -17.20
N ASN A 145 16.27 -18.30 -18.37
CA ASN A 145 15.35 -19.06 -19.25
C ASN A 145 13.92 -19.24 -18.68
N ASN A 146 13.60 -18.60 -17.58
CA ASN A 146 12.25 -18.49 -17.00
C ASN A 146 11.78 -17.04 -17.14
N GLY A 147 10.82 -16.64 -16.32
CA GLY A 147 10.27 -15.28 -16.36
C GLY A 147 9.19 -15.14 -17.43
N VAL A 148 9.04 -13.96 -17.94
CA VAL A 148 7.97 -13.56 -18.83
C VAL A 148 8.51 -12.58 -19.91
N GLY A 149 8.03 -12.71 -21.13
CA GLY A 149 8.23 -11.68 -22.16
C GLY A 149 7.29 -10.52 -21.92
N THR A 150 7.81 -9.30 -21.96
CA THR A 150 7.01 -8.08 -21.76
C THR A 150 7.31 -7.04 -22.81
N GLU A 151 6.29 -6.25 -23.16
CA GLU A 151 6.42 -5.01 -23.90
C GLU A 151 5.78 -3.90 -23.09
N ILE A 152 6.55 -2.89 -22.71
CA ILE A 152 6.13 -1.79 -21.83
C ILE A 152 5.89 -0.55 -22.66
N ARG A 153 4.68 -0.01 -22.61
CA ARG A 153 4.30 1.24 -23.28
C ARG A 153 3.83 2.28 -22.27
N VAL A 154 4.25 3.52 -22.52
CA VAL A 154 3.84 4.71 -21.77
C VAL A 154 3.07 5.62 -22.70
N ALA A 155 1.81 5.91 -22.41
CA ALA A 155 0.94 6.71 -23.28
C ALA A 155 0.92 6.25 -24.75
N GLY A 156 1.10 4.94 -24.98
CA GLY A 156 1.14 4.33 -26.30
C GLY A 156 2.55 4.17 -26.90
N ASP A 157 3.54 4.92 -26.43
CA ASP A 157 4.92 4.85 -26.91
C ASP A 157 5.67 3.68 -26.29
N LEU A 158 6.44 2.95 -27.11
CA LEU A 158 7.27 1.84 -26.65
C LEU A 158 8.45 2.36 -25.81
N TYR A 159 8.55 1.89 -24.56
CA TYR A 159 9.66 2.17 -23.68
C TYR A 159 10.70 1.04 -23.69
N SER A 160 10.25 -0.18 -23.42
CA SER A 160 11.11 -1.36 -23.31
C SER A 160 10.35 -2.60 -23.76
N GLY A 161 11.10 -3.64 -24.11
CA GLY A 161 10.55 -4.96 -24.40
C GLY A 161 11.64 -6.01 -24.37
N GLY A 162 11.28 -7.19 -23.90
CA GLY A 162 12.21 -8.30 -23.76
C GLY A 162 11.78 -9.28 -22.69
N ARG A 163 12.70 -10.15 -22.28
CA ARG A 163 12.46 -11.15 -21.26
C ARG A 163 12.98 -10.69 -19.91
N ALA A 164 12.14 -10.81 -18.87
CA ALA A 164 12.47 -10.43 -17.51
C ALA A 164 11.84 -11.42 -16.52
N ASP A 165 12.29 -11.45 -15.27
CA ASP A 165 11.57 -12.18 -14.19
C ASP A 165 10.20 -11.57 -13.94
N GLY A 166 10.06 -10.26 -14.21
CA GLY A 166 8.82 -9.52 -14.11
C GLY A 166 9.02 -8.01 -14.28
N VAL A 167 7.96 -7.26 -14.07
CA VAL A 167 7.93 -5.79 -14.11
C VAL A 167 7.22 -5.28 -12.88
N LEU A 168 7.77 -4.25 -12.24
CA LEU A 168 7.18 -3.51 -11.14
C LEU A 168 6.69 -2.15 -11.62
N VAL A 169 5.53 -1.72 -11.17
CA VAL A 169 5.08 -0.33 -11.26
C VAL A 169 4.77 0.14 -9.83
N SER A 170 5.66 0.96 -9.29
CA SER A 170 5.62 1.42 -7.91
C SER A 170 5.10 2.85 -7.81
N THR A 171 4.37 3.12 -6.74
CA THR A 171 4.08 4.47 -6.27
C THR A 171 5.32 5.08 -5.62
N PRO A 172 5.35 6.39 -5.30
CA PRO A 172 6.40 6.96 -4.46
C PRO A 172 6.57 6.24 -3.12
N THR A 173 5.46 5.90 -2.46
CA THR A 173 5.46 5.12 -1.20
C THR A 173 6.09 3.74 -1.40
N GLY A 174 5.75 3.04 -2.47
CA GLY A 174 6.31 1.73 -2.80
C GLY A 174 7.77 1.77 -3.27
N SER A 175 8.33 2.96 -3.53
CA SER A 175 9.74 3.08 -3.94
C SER A 175 10.71 2.53 -2.89
N THR A 176 10.33 2.52 -1.61
CA THR A 176 11.11 1.97 -0.48
C THR A 176 10.80 0.49 -0.20
N ALA A 177 9.82 -0.10 -0.88
CA ALA A 177 9.39 -1.49 -0.71
C ALA A 177 10.06 -2.42 -1.76
N TYR A 178 9.27 -3.19 -2.49
CA TYR A 178 9.80 -4.17 -3.45
C TYR A 178 10.64 -3.51 -4.55
N ASN A 179 10.27 -2.30 -4.98
CA ASN A 179 11.04 -1.52 -5.94
C ASN A 179 12.52 -1.33 -5.51
N LEU A 180 12.75 -1.02 -4.23
CA LEU A 180 14.12 -0.86 -3.71
C LEU A 180 14.92 -2.16 -3.80
N SER A 181 14.29 -3.29 -3.47
CA SER A 181 14.93 -4.62 -3.51
C SER A 181 15.35 -5.03 -4.92
N GLU A 182 14.64 -4.52 -5.95
CA GLU A 182 14.95 -4.77 -7.36
C GLU A 182 15.82 -3.66 -7.99
N GLY A 183 16.40 -2.78 -7.16
CA GLY A 183 17.32 -1.72 -7.59
C GLY A 183 16.66 -0.51 -8.23
N GLY A 184 15.36 -0.34 -8.07
CA GLY A 184 14.66 0.86 -8.50
C GLY A 184 15.02 2.09 -7.64
N PRO A 185 14.85 3.32 -8.14
CA PRO A 185 15.17 4.53 -7.42
C PRO A 185 14.21 4.79 -6.26
N LEU A 186 14.70 5.49 -5.25
CA LEU A 186 13.88 6.08 -4.20
C LEU A 186 13.16 7.33 -4.73
N VAL A 187 11.90 7.48 -4.35
CA VAL A 187 11.07 8.65 -4.70
C VAL A 187 10.40 9.15 -3.44
N THR A 188 10.52 10.45 -3.14
CA THR A 188 9.84 11.06 -1.99
C THR A 188 8.31 11.07 -2.21
N PRO A 189 7.50 10.89 -1.16
CA PRO A 189 6.04 10.74 -1.29
C PRO A 189 5.31 11.90 -1.96
N ASP A 190 5.90 13.08 -1.97
CA ASP A 190 5.37 14.31 -2.58
C ASP A 190 5.59 14.41 -4.10
N VAL A 191 6.45 13.54 -4.67
CA VAL A 191 6.69 13.52 -6.12
C VAL A 191 5.61 12.73 -6.83
N PRO A 192 4.78 13.32 -7.71
CA PRO A 192 3.67 12.64 -8.36
C PRO A 192 4.15 11.77 -9.54
N ALA A 193 4.92 10.74 -9.28
CA ALA A 193 5.47 9.84 -10.28
C ALA A 193 5.23 8.36 -9.93
N PHE A 194 5.02 7.52 -10.95
CA PHE A 194 5.21 6.08 -10.84
C PHE A 194 6.61 5.70 -11.31
N VAL A 195 7.14 4.62 -10.76
CA VAL A 195 8.42 4.05 -11.17
C VAL A 195 8.16 2.69 -11.81
N VAL A 196 8.64 2.53 -13.04
CA VAL A 196 8.62 1.26 -13.78
C VAL A 196 10.00 0.62 -13.66
N THR A 197 10.09 -0.57 -13.09
CA THR A 197 11.35 -1.31 -12.90
C THR A 197 11.22 -2.72 -13.47
N GLU A 198 12.08 -3.07 -14.42
CA GLU A 198 12.20 -4.43 -14.95
C GLU A 198 13.09 -5.27 -14.01
N MET A 199 12.62 -6.48 -13.70
CA MET A 199 13.28 -7.37 -12.74
C MET A 199 14.17 -8.37 -13.49
N CYS A 200 15.47 -8.32 -13.26
CA CYS A 200 16.45 -9.23 -13.90
C CYS A 200 16.30 -9.32 -15.43
N ALA A 201 16.00 -8.22 -16.09
CA ALA A 201 15.77 -8.19 -17.54
C ALA A 201 17.05 -8.47 -18.35
N GLU A 202 16.94 -9.27 -19.39
CA GLU A 202 18.02 -9.48 -20.36
C GLU A 202 18.08 -8.27 -21.32
N GLY A 203 19.09 -7.39 -21.11
CA GLY A 203 19.23 -6.17 -21.90
C GLY A 203 18.19 -5.09 -21.60
N GLY A 204 17.60 -5.14 -20.40
CA GLY A 204 16.57 -4.20 -19.96
C GLY A 204 17.02 -2.75 -19.91
N MET A 205 16.04 -1.85 -19.90
CA MET A 205 16.24 -0.42 -19.76
C MET A 205 16.40 -0.04 -18.27
N PRO A 206 17.04 1.10 -17.94
CA PRO A 206 17.01 1.66 -16.58
C PRO A 206 15.58 1.84 -16.09
N SER A 207 15.38 1.90 -14.76
CA SER A 207 14.05 2.24 -14.23
C SER A 207 13.57 3.60 -14.74
N LEU A 208 12.28 3.67 -15.09
CA LEU A 208 11.67 4.87 -15.66
C LEU A 208 10.70 5.50 -14.67
N SER A 209 10.87 6.78 -14.38
CA SER A 209 9.85 7.57 -13.68
C SER A 209 8.89 8.22 -14.67
N VAL A 210 7.61 8.06 -14.46
CA VAL A 210 6.54 8.64 -15.30
C VAL A 210 5.53 9.38 -14.42
N PRO A 211 4.88 10.46 -14.90
CA PRO A 211 3.79 11.11 -14.17
C PRO A 211 2.70 10.12 -13.76
N THR A 212 2.09 10.31 -12.57
CA THR A 212 1.05 9.40 -12.06
C THR A 212 -0.24 9.39 -12.89
N ASP A 213 -0.44 10.35 -13.79
CA ASP A 213 -1.55 10.42 -14.74
C ASP A 213 -1.24 9.73 -16.07
N SER A 214 -0.03 9.21 -16.26
CA SER A 214 0.31 8.42 -17.45
C SER A 214 -0.40 7.07 -17.42
N GLU A 215 -0.94 6.67 -18.58
CA GLU A 215 -1.41 5.31 -18.79
C GLU A 215 -0.23 4.42 -19.18
N LEU A 216 -0.06 3.33 -18.45
CA LEU A 216 0.92 2.30 -18.75
C LEU A 216 0.18 1.07 -19.30
N THR A 217 0.68 0.53 -20.39
CA THR A 217 0.25 -0.77 -20.91
C THR A 217 1.44 -1.72 -20.93
N ILE A 218 1.30 -2.83 -20.23
CA ILE A 218 2.29 -3.90 -20.23
C ILE A 218 1.67 -5.09 -20.95
N ARG A 219 2.18 -5.37 -22.15
CA ARG A 219 1.83 -6.58 -22.89
C ARG A 219 2.66 -7.72 -22.36
N VAL A 220 2.01 -8.78 -21.98
CA VAL A 220 2.60 -10.01 -21.41
C VAL A 220 2.62 -11.08 -22.47
N GLU A 221 3.78 -11.65 -22.73
CA GLU A 221 4.03 -12.64 -23.78
C GLU A 221 4.94 -13.77 -23.28
N GLU A 222 5.15 -14.79 -24.11
CA GLU A 222 6.19 -15.80 -23.97
C GLU A 222 6.26 -16.52 -22.59
N ALA A 223 5.11 -16.79 -21.98
CA ALA A 223 5.00 -17.61 -20.79
C ALA A 223 3.70 -18.42 -20.85
N ASP A 224 3.64 -19.55 -20.15
CA ASP A 224 2.41 -20.34 -20.02
C ASP A 224 1.34 -19.57 -19.25
N HIS A 225 1.76 -18.79 -18.30
CA HIS A 225 0.92 -17.88 -17.51
C HIS A 225 1.80 -16.82 -16.82
N ALA A 226 1.16 -15.76 -16.33
CA ALA A 226 1.80 -14.77 -15.46
C ALA A 226 0.85 -14.42 -14.30
N PHE A 227 1.39 -13.77 -13.29
CA PHE A 227 0.61 -13.23 -12.17
C PHE A 227 0.74 -11.73 -12.13
N VAL A 228 -0.40 -11.04 -12.07
CA VAL A 228 -0.47 -9.63 -11.73
C VAL A 228 -0.79 -9.53 -10.25
N VAL A 229 0.01 -8.83 -9.48
CA VAL A 229 -0.07 -8.82 -8.00
C VAL A 229 -0.09 -7.40 -7.49
N ALA A 230 -1.03 -7.08 -6.60
CA ALA A 230 -1.14 -5.81 -5.90
C ALA A 230 -0.63 -5.95 -4.46
N ASP A 231 0.32 -5.09 -4.05
CA ASP A 231 0.96 -5.06 -2.71
C ASP A 231 1.37 -6.45 -2.20
N GLY A 232 1.85 -7.32 -3.08
CA GLY A 232 2.31 -8.66 -2.75
C GLY A 232 1.22 -9.63 -2.21
N ARG A 233 -0.06 -9.27 -2.24
CA ARG A 233 -1.15 -10.03 -1.60
C ARG A 233 -2.23 -10.49 -2.57
N THR A 234 -2.88 -9.56 -3.23
CA THR A 234 -3.98 -9.89 -4.15
C THR A 234 -3.42 -10.14 -5.54
N LYS A 235 -3.75 -11.27 -6.13
CA LYS A 235 -3.20 -11.68 -7.42
C LYS A 235 -4.27 -12.12 -8.39
N GLU A 236 -4.06 -11.80 -9.66
CA GLU A 236 -4.78 -12.33 -10.81
C GLU A 236 -3.83 -13.20 -11.65
N LYS A 237 -4.29 -14.35 -12.07
CA LYS A 237 -3.55 -15.21 -13.01
C LYS A 237 -4.00 -14.87 -14.41
N VAL A 238 -3.05 -14.48 -15.26
CA VAL A 238 -3.32 -14.12 -16.66
C VAL A 238 -2.65 -15.10 -17.62
N GLU A 239 -3.27 -15.30 -18.79
CA GLU A 239 -2.76 -16.16 -19.85
C GLU A 239 -2.24 -15.29 -21.00
N PRO A 240 -0.93 -15.32 -21.28
CA PRO A 240 -0.34 -14.64 -22.45
C PRO A 240 -0.85 -15.22 -23.80
N PRO A 241 -0.94 -14.38 -24.87
CA PRO A 241 -0.65 -12.96 -24.88
C PRO A 241 -1.82 -12.15 -24.30
N THR A 242 -1.52 -11.21 -23.41
CA THR A 242 -2.53 -10.33 -22.81
C THR A 242 -1.96 -8.93 -22.51
N ASN A 243 -2.84 -7.95 -22.39
CA ASN A 243 -2.47 -6.59 -21.99
C ASN A 243 -2.92 -6.32 -20.57
N VAL A 244 -2.01 -5.81 -19.76
CA VAL A 244 -2.29 -5.28 -18.41
C VAL A 244 -2.19 -3.76 -18.50
N ARG A 245 -3.28 -3.06 -18.21
CA ARG A 245 -3.29 -1.60 -18.09
C ARG A 245 -3.04 -1.23 -16.64
N ILE A 246 -2.16 -0.26 -16.43
CA ILE A 246 -1.82 0.25 -15.11
C ILE A 246 -2.01 1.76 -15.12
N ARG A 247 -2.73 2.25 -14.11
CA ARG A 247 -3.08 3.66 -13.97
C ARG A 247 -3.21 4.06 -12.51
N ARG A 248 -3.25 5.34 -12.25
CA ARG A 248 -3.59 5.86 -10.93
C ARG A 248 -5.02 5.46 -10.56
N ALA A 249 -5.21 5.00 -9.34
CA ALA A 249 -6.55 4.78 -8.77
C ALA A 249 -7.26 6.13 -8.53
N GLU A 250 -8.60 6.11 -8.51
CA GLU A 250 -9.42 7.30 -8.27
C GLU A 250 -9.26 7.81 -6.83
N ASN A 251 -9.32 6.89 -5.88
CA ASN A 251 -9.12 7.19 -4.47
C ASN A 251 -7.63 7.29 -4.12
N ARG A 252 -7.35 8.02 -3.06
CA ARG A 252 -6.03 8.12 -2.43
C ARG A 252 -6.13 7.61 -1.01
N VAL A 253 -5.05 7.05 -0.49
CA VAL A 253 -4.96 6.77 0.94
C VAL A 253 -4.75 8.08 1.68
N ARG A 254 -5.58 8.34 2.68
CA ARG A 254 -5.46 9.50 3.57
C ARG A 254 -4.76 9.07 4.85
N ILE A 255 -3.65 9.72 5.16
CA ILE A 255 -2.90 9.49 6.39
C ILE A 255 -3.31 10.55 7.40
N ALA A 256 -3.82 10.12 8.55
CA ALA A 256 -4.13 10.96 9.69
C ALA A 256 -2.98 10.96 10.71
N GLY A 257 -2.87 12.03 11.49
CA GLY A 257 -1.82 12.20 12.50
C GLY A 257 -0.60 13.00 12.01
N PRO A 258 0.58 12.78 12.63
CA PRO A 258 1.80 13.48 12.24
C PRO A 258 2.20 13.19 10.78
N PRO A 259 2.84 14.16 10.10
CA PRO A 259 3.32 13.94 8.74
C PRO A 259 4.36 12.81 8.67
N LEU A 260 4.36 12.09 7.56
CA LEU A 260 5.36 11.04 7.31
C LEU A 260 6.75 11.69 7.17
N ASP A 261 7.72 11.18 7.93
CA ASP A 261 9.12 11.59 7.82
C ASP A 261 9.91 10.54 7.01
N PHE A 262 9.95 10.76 5.69
CA PHE A 262 10.61 9.88 4.75
C PHE A 262 12.11 9.69 5.05
N PHE A 263 12.81 10.77 5.39
CA PHE A 263 14.26 10.70 5.64
C PHE A 263 14.59 10.06 6.97
N ALA A 264 13.79 10.30 8.02
CA ALA A 264 13.94 9.59 9.29
C ALA A 264 13.69 8.09 9.13
N ALA A 265 12.72 7.71 8.30
CA ALA A 265 12.46 6.31 7.99
C ALA A 265 13.59 5.65 7.18
N LEU A 266 14.21 6.36 6.22
CA LEU A 266 15.38 5.86 5.47
C LEU A 266 16.59 5.60 6.36
N GLY A 267 16.86 6.42 7.38
CA GLY A 267 17.98 6.21 8.30
C GLY A 267 17.94 4.90 9.08
N LYS A 268 16.89 4.11 8.94
CA LYS A 268 16.72 2.79 9.57
C LYS A 268 16.98 1.62 8.62
N LEU A 269 17.22 1.89 7.33
CA LEU A 269 17.64 0.88 6.35
C LEU A 269 19.15 0.60 6.42
N GLU A 270 19.92 1.39 7.21
CA GLU A 270 21.33 1.18 7.51
C GLU A 270 21.49 0.18 8.69
#